data_f19836bec3f9d3c36d3fd059da817eff
#
_entry.id   f19836bec3f9d3c36d3fd059da817eff
#
_cell.length_a   1.000
_cell.length_b   1.000
_cell.length_c   1.000
_cell.angle_alpha   90.00
_cell.angle_beta   90.00
_cell.angle_gamma   90.00
#
_symmetry.space_group_name_H-M   'P 1'
#
loop_
_entity.id
_entity.type
_entity.pdbx_description
1 polymer ?
#
loop_
_entity_poly.entity_id
_entity_poly.type
_entity_poly.pdbx_seq_one_letter_code
_entity_poly.pdbx_strand_id
1 'polypeptide(L)'
;MSYPQAKKIAVETIPIINAGPLRSGKLSDLRKVAMEIRQAAQEVGFFYLCNHGISSEVISQAYDASKSFFSKPMQWKNNLKINSNHHGFLSIGEARMEKAKKVDLKESFVWGLDLPDSDPSVSSKNPFLGRNQWPGEMPELKDGVYPFFESGLKCGRDLMRAFAIGMEIPEESFTKNSNEPIARGSIIYYPPQST
;
A
#
# COMPACT_ATOMS: atom_id res chain seq x y z
N MET A 1 -31.96 -2.65 -10.99
CA MET A 1 -31.30 -2.58 -9.68
C MET A 1 -30.96 -1.13 -9.40
N SER A 2 -31.49 -0.52 -8.34
CA SER A 2 -31.10 0.83 -7.96
C SER A 2 -29.84 0.75 -7.11
N TYR A 3 -28.80 1.47 -7.48
CA TYR A 3 -27.61 1.61 -6.64
C TYR A 3 -27.94 2.42 -5.39
N PRO A 4 -27.41 2.03 -4.21
CA PRO A 4 -27.59 2.84 -3.01
C PRO A 4 -26.99 4.23 -3.24
N GLN A 5 -27.75 5.27 -2.87
CA GLN A 5 -27.22 6.63 -2.95
C GLN A 5 -26.14 6.84 -1.90
N ALA A 6 -25.02 7.45 -2.31
CA ALA A 6 -23.95 7.83 -1.39
C ALA A 6 -24.46 8.87 -0.37
N LYS A 7 -24.23 8.60 0.92
CA LYS A 7 -24.49 9.59 1.98
C LYS A 7 -23.51 10.75 1.87
N LYS A 8 -23.97 11.98 2.00
CA LYS A 8 -23.09 13.12 2.24
C LYS A 8 -22.58 13.03 3.68
N ILE A 9 -21.26 12.87 3.85
CA ILE A 9 -20.60 12.77 5.15
C ILE A 9 -19.61 13.93 5.24
N ALA A 10 -19.63 14.68 6.36
CA ALA A 10 -18.61 15.65 6.66
C ALA A 10 -17.29 14.94 7.00
N VAL A 11 -16.15 15.52 6.62
CA VAL A 11 -14.82 14.95 6.89
C VAL A 11 -14.60 14.70 8.39
N GLU A 12 -15.18 15.55 9.24
CA GLU A 12 -15.11 15.44 10.70
C GLU A 12 -15.80 14.18 11.25
N THR A 13 -16.63 13.52 10.45
CA THR A 13 -17.35 12.30 10.86
C THR A 13 -16.64 11.01 10.43
N ILE A 14 -15.49 11.08 9.76
CA ILE A 14 -14.70 9.89 9.46
C ILE A 14 -14.12 9.33 10.76
N PRO A 15 -14.46 8.10 11.16
CA PRO A 15 -14.03 7.54 12.43
C PRO A 15 -12.51 7.28 12.46
N ILE A 16 -11.92 7.42 13.65
CA ILE A 16 -10.53 7.06 13.94
C ILE A 16 -10.55 5.80 14.79
N ILE A 17 -10.04 4.70 14.26
CA ILE A 17 -10.02 3.39 14.91
C ILE A 17 -8.64 3.12 15.48
N ASN A 18 -8.58 2.72 16.75
CA ASN A 18 -7.35 2.31 17.40
C ASN A 18 -7.00 0.86 17.04
N ALA A 19 -5.98 0.67 16.22
CA ALA A 19 -5.50 -0.66 15.80
C ALA A 19 -4.59 -1.35 16.83
N GLY A 20 -4.20 -0.68 17.91
CA GLY A 20 -3.33 -1.26 18.96
C GLY A 20 -3.84 -2.60 19.50
N PRO A 21 -5.12 -2.72 19.89
CA PRO A 21 -5.67 -3.96 20.42
C PRO A 21 -5.65 -5.16 19.46
N LEU A 22 -5.53 -4.96 18.15
CA LEU A 22 -5.39 -6.06 17.17
C LEU A 22 -4.15 -6.94 17.45
N ARG A 23 -3.14 -6.40 18.14
CA ARG A 23 -1.88 -7.07 18.47
C ARG A 23 -1.75 -7.49 19.92
N SER A 24 -2.82 -7.35 20.72
CA SER A 24 -2.82 -7.73 22.14
C SER A 24 -2.75 -9.25 22.38
N GLY A 25 -3.05 -10.05 21.36
CA GLY A 25 -3.19 -11.51 21.49
C GLY A 25 -4.52 -11.94 22.12
N LYS A 26 -5.39 -11.01 22.52
CA LYS A 26 -6.68 -11.32 23.14
C LYS A 26 -7.80 -11.26 22.11
N LEU A 27 -8.57 -12.33 21.99
CA LEU A 27 -9.69 -12.41 21.05
C LEU A 27 -10.79 -11.36 21.36
N SER A 28 -11.01 -11.01 22.63
CA SER A 28 -11.94 -9.95 23.03
C SER A 28 -11.58 -8.60 22.44
N ASP A 29 -10.29 -8.26 22.46
CA ASP A 29 -9.77 -6.98 21.95
C ASP A 29 -9.88 -6.93 20.42
N LEU A 30 -9.53 -8.03 19.75
CA LEU A 30 -9.67 -8.18 18.30
C LEU A 30 -11.16 -8.05 17.88
N ARG A 31 -12.08 -8.70 18.58
CA ARG A 31 -13.53 -8.60 18.31
C ARG A 31 -14.04 -7.17 18.46
N LYS A 32 -13.60 -6.45 19.48
CA LYS A 32 -14.00 -5.05 19.69
C LYS A 32 -13.64 -4.19 18.50
N VAL A 33 -12.38 -4.23 18.08
CA VAL A 33 -11.90 -3.45 16.92
C VAL A 33 -12.58 -3.90 15.63
N ALA A 34 -12.82 -5.21 15.47
CA ALA A 34 -13.54 -5.75 14.31
C ALA A 34 -14.95 -5.17 14.16
N MET A 35 -15.67 -4.98 15.28
CA MET A 35 -17.00 -4.37 15.25
C MET A 35 -16.94 -2.87 14.93
N GLU A 36 -15.95 -2.14 15.44
CA GLU A 36 -15.71 -0.73 15.08
C GLU A 36 -15.42 -0.58 13.58
N ILE A 37 -14.57 -1.46 13.02
CA ILE A 37 -14.26 -1.50 11.58
C ILE A 37 -15.51 -1.82 10.76
N ARG A 38 -16.31 -2.83 11.18
CA ARG A 38 -17.57 -3.19 10.50
C ARG A 38 -18.51 -2.00 10.44
N GLN A 39 -18.72 -1.33 11.56
CA GLN A 39 -19.58 -0.16 11.64
C GLN A 39 -19.08 0.97 10.72
N ALA A 40 -17.80 1.31 10.79
CA ALA A 40 -17.19 2.32 9.94
C ALA A 40 -17.33 1.99 8.45
N ALA A 41 -17.10 0.73 8.06
CA ALA A 41 -17.23 0.28 6.68
C ALA A 41 -18.68 0.34 6.17
N GLN A 42 -19.66 0.04 7.00
CA GLN A 42 -21.10 0.06 6.63
C GLN A 42 -21.69 1.48 6.58
N GLU A 43 -21.28 2.35 7.52
CA GLU A 43 -21.89 3.66 7.66
C GLU A 43 -21.18 4.74 6.84
N VAL A 44 -19.85 4.66 6.76
CA VAL A 44 -18.98 5.70 6.17
C VAL A 44 -18.24 5.20 4.93
N GLY A 45 -17.73 3.96 4.95
CA GLY A 45 -16.88 3.38 3.91
C GLY A 45 -15.39 3.69 4.07
N PHE A 46 -15.03 4.57 5.01
CA PHE A 46 -13.66 5.01 5.31
C PHE A 46 -13.44 5.10 6.81
N PHE A 47 -12.20 4.92 7.23
CA PHE A 47 -11.76 5.20 8.59
C PHE A 47 -10.26 5.52 8.60
N TYR A 48 -9.84 6.27 9.61
CA TYR A 48 -8.43 6.46 9.93
C TYR A 48 -7.99 5.41 10.96
N LEU A 49 -6.72 5.03 10.91
CA LEU A 49 -6.10 4.18 11.92
C LEU A 49 -5.11 4.98 12.77
N CYS A 50 -5.20 4.84 14.08
CA CYS A 50 -4.12 5.19 14.99
C CYS A 50 -3.53 3.93 15.63
N ASN A 51 -2.33 4.03 16.19
CA ASN A 51 -1.60 2.91 16.79
C ASN A 51 -1.50 1.69 15.84
N HIS A 52 -1.28 1.95 14.55
CA HIS A 52 -1.23 0.95 13.49
C HIS A 52 0.05 0.10 13.49
N GLY A 53 1.01 0.37 14.37
CA GLY A 53 2.23 -0.42 14.54
C GLY A 53 3.38 -0.06 13.60
N ILE A 54 3.22 0.94 12.74
CA ILE A 54 4.30 1.50 11.93
C ILE A 54 4.91 2.65 12.72
N SER A 55 6.21 2.60 13.01
CA SER A 55 6.85 3.64 13.82
C SER A 55 7.01 4.95 13.04
N SER A 56 7.11 6.06 13.76
CA SER A 56 7.34 7.38 13.17
C SER A 56 8.66 7.45 12.42
N GLU A 57 9.68 6.73 12.90
CA GLU A 57 10.99 6.66 12.26
C GLU A 57 10.91 5.99 10.89
N VAL A 58 10.20 4.86 10.79
CA VAL A 58 9.99 4.15 9.51
C VAL A 58 9.23 5.02 8.53
N ILE A 59 8.22 5.76 8.99
CA ILE A 59 7.45 6.69 8.16
C ILE A 59 8.36 7.84 7.67
N SER A 60 9.15 8.43 8.56
CA SER A 60 10.05 9.53 8.21
C SER A 60 11.11 9.09 7.21
N GLN A 61 11.75 7.93 7.45
CA GLN A 61 12.75 7.37 6.54
C GLN A 61 12.19 7.12 5.14
N ALA A 62 10.98 6.56 5.05
CA ALA A 62 10.32 6.34 3.77
C ALA A 62 10.03 7.67 3.04
N TYR A 63 9.63 8.69 3.78
CA TYR A 63 9.36 10.01 3.22
C TYR A 63 10.64 10.71 2.72
N ASP A 64 11.72 10.66 3.50
CA ASP A 64 13.00 11.28 3.13
C ASP A 64 13.67 10.56 1.96
N ALA A 65 13.65 9.23 1.93
CA ALA A 65 14.12 8.45 0.80
C ALA A 65 13.33 8.77 -0.48
N SER A 66 12.01 8.94 -0.36
CA SER A 66 11.15 9.32 -1.49
C SER A 66 11.49 10.70 -2.04
N LYS A 67 11.69 11.70 -1.19
CA LYS A 67 12.12 13.04 -1.60
C LYS A 67 13.47 12.99 -2.32
N SER A 68 14.42 12.27 -1.74
CA SER A 68 15.76 12.11 -2.33
C SER A 68 15.71 11.45 -3.71
N PHE A 69 14.84 10.45 -3.89
CA PHE A 69 14.63 9.79 -5.18
C PHE A 69 14.04 10.74 -6.22
N PHE A 70 12.96 11.44 -5.90
CA PHE A 70 12.30 12.34 -6.86
C PHE A 70 13.12 13.59 -7.18
N SER A 71 14.09 13.97 -6.33
CA SER A 71 15.04 15.05 -6.62
C SER A 71 16.10 14.69 -7.66
N LYS A 72 16.28 13.40 -7.98
CA LYS A 72 17.25 12.96 -9.00
C LYS A 72 16.83 13.43 -10.40
N PRO A 73 17.80 13.67 -11.30
CA PRO A 73 17.51 14.04 -12.68
C PRO A 73 16.61 13.02 -13.38
N MET A 74 15.71 13.48 -14.25
CA MET A 74 14.80 12.63 -15.00
C MET A 74 15.54 11.53 -15.79
N GLN A 75 16.66 11.87 -16.41
CA GLN A 75 17.49 10.92 -17.17
C GLN A 75 17.97 9.76 -16.27
N TRP A 76 18.37 10.06 -15.03
CA TRP A 76 18.79 9.03 -14.07
C TRP A 76 17.63 8.13 -13.68
N LYS A 77 16.45 8.71 -13.36
CA LYS A 77 15.24 7.96 -13.00
C LYS A 77 14.77 7.05 -14.15
N ASN A 78 14.91 7.49 -15.39
CA ASN A 78 14.52 6.70 -16.56
C ASN A 78 15.35 5.42 -16.76
N ASN A 79 16.54 5.28 -16.15
CA ASN A 79 17.27 4.02 -16.14
C ASN A 79 16.57 2.92 -15.30
N LEU A 80 15.63 3.33 -14.45
CA LEU A 80 14.84 2.45 -13.60
C LEU A 80 13.41 2.27 -14.12
N LYS A 81 13.21 2.50 -15.42
CA LYS A 81 11.87 2.45 -16.03
C LYS A 81 11.15 1.14 -15.71
N ILE A 82 9.84 1.23 -15.52
CA ILE A 82 8.99 0.10 -15.17
C ILE A 82 9.20 -1.09 -16.12
N ASN A 83 9.37 -2.27 -15.57
CA ASN A 83 9.61 -3.52 -16.31
C ASN A 83 8.31 -4.32 -16.53
N SER A 84 8.45 -5.51 -17.12
CA SER A 84 7.32 -6.43 -17.38
C SER A 84 6.62 -6.93 -16.11
N ASN A 85 7.28 -6.87 -14.95
CA ASN A 85 6.70 -7.20 -13.65
C ASN A 85 5.97 -6.00 -13.01
N HIS A 86 5.86 -4.91 -13.74
CA HIS A 86 5.29 -3.67 -13.24
C HIS A 86 6.02 -3.09 -12.04
N HIS A 87 7.33 -3.31 -11.93
CA HIS A 87 8.21 -2.70 -10.94
C HIS A 87 9.11 -1.66 -11.61
N GLY A 88 9.33 -0.52 -10.94
CA GLY A 88 10.22 0.54 -11.40
C GLY A 88 9.56 1.91 -11.49
N PHE A 89 10.21 2.81 -12.22
CA PHE A 89 9.85 4.20 -12.38
C PHE A 89 8.85 4.41 -13.52
N LEU A 90 7.86 5.24 -13.25
CA LEU A 90 6.89 5.77 -14.23
C LEU A 90 7.03 7.29 -14.27
N SER A 91 7.34 7.82 -15.43
CA SER A 91 7.42 9.26 -15.64
C SER A 91 6.02 9.89 -15.85
N ILE A 92 5.98 11.22 -15.86
CA ILE A 92 4.75 11.97 -16.10
C ILE A 92 4.10 11.51 -17.41
N GLY A 93 2.82 11.17 -17.33
CA GLY A 93 2.03 10.75 -18.48
C GLY A 93 2.10 9.28 -18.86
N GLU A 94 3.00 8.49 -18.24
CA GLU A 94 3.06 7.03 -18.47
C GLU A 94 1.97 6.28 -17.69
N ALA A 95 1.58 6.75 -16.51
CA ALA A 95 0.41 6.24 -15.80
C ALA A 95 -0.86 6.82 -16.42
N ARG A 96 -1.55 6.02 -17.23
CA ARG A 96 -2.76 6.44 -17.93
C ARG A 96 -3.87 5.41 -17.75
N MET A 97 -5.05 5.86 -17.36
CA MET A 97 -6.25 5.03 -17.44
C MET A 97 -6.66 4.83 -18.91
N GLU A 98 -7.03 3.62 -19.29
CA GLU A 98 -7.24 3.19 -20.68
C GLU A 98 -8.14 4.11 -21.51
N LYS A 99 -9.09 4.80 -20.91
CA LYS A 99 -10.02 5.72 -21.58
C LYS A 99 -9.86 7.19 -21.18
N ALA A 100 -8.81 7.52 -20.42
CA ALA A 100 -8.62 8.89 -19.96
C ALA A 100 -8.14 9.78 -21.10
N LYS A 101 -8.83 10.92 -21.32
CA LYS A 101 -8.41 11.96 -22.27
C LYS A 101 -7.21 12.75 -21.78
N LYS A 102 -6.99 12.79 -20.46
CA LYS A 102 -5.87 13.51 -19.83
C LYS A 102 -4.91 12.51 -19.19
N VAL A 103 -3.64 12.84 -19.19
CA VAL A 103 -2.58 12.07 -18.51
C VAL A 103 -2.48 12.47 -17.04
N ASP A 104 -2.07 11.54 -16.19
CA ASP A 104 -1.73 11.86 -14.80
C ASP A 104 -0.42 12.64 -14.75
N LEU A 105 -0.46 13.81 -14.12
CA LEU A 105 0.71 14.67 -13.93
C LEU A 105 1.47 14.28 -12.66
N LYS A 106 1.89 13.02 -12.61
CA LYS A 106 2.63 12.45 -11.48
C LYS A 106 3.79 11.61 -11.95
N GLU A 107 4.82 11.55 -11.14
CA GLU A 107 5.87 10.52 -11.19
C GLU A 107 5.57 9.46 -10.13
N SER A 108 5.94 8.22 -10.38
CA SER A 108 5.86 7.17 -9.36
C SER A 108 6.98 6.16 -9.49
N PHE A 109 7.36 5.55 -8.37
CA PHE A 109 8.22 4.38 -8.35
C PHE A 109 7.48 3.25 -7.62
N VAL A 110 7.43 2.09 -8.25
CA VAL A 110 6.59 0.95 -7.83
C VAL A 110 7.48 -0.26 -7.55
N TRP A 111 7.17 -0.97 -6.47
CA TRP A 111 7.82 -2.24 -6.11
C TRP A 111 6.80 -3.23 -5.53
N GLY A 112 7.22 -4.47 -5.39
CA GLY A 112 6.47 -5.54 -4.74
C GLY A 112 7.32 -6.28 -3.71
N LEU A 113 6.93 -7.51 -3.40
CA LEU A 113 7.79 -8.43 -2.66
C LEU A 113 9.11 -8.62 -3.43
N ASP A 114 10.23 -8.57 -2.70
CA ASP A 114 11.57 -8.67 -3.30
C ASP A 114 11.98 -10.15 -3.38
N LEU A 115 11.37 -10.86 -4.31
CA LEU A 115 11.56 -12.29 -4.51
C LEU A 115 12.72 -12.56 -5.46
N PRO A 116 13.59 -13.54 -5.17
CA PRO A 116 14.65 -13.96 -6.10
C PRO A 116 14.07 -14.66 -7.33
N ASP A 117 14.79 -14.64 -8.44
CA ASP A 117 14.34 -15.28 -9.68
C ASP A 117 14.13 -16.80 -9.55
N SER A 118 14.81 -17.41 -8.55
CA SER A 118 14.68 -18.84 -8.21
C SER A 118 13.42 -19.17 -7.41
N ASP A 119 12.66 -18.16 -6.97
CA ASP A 119 11.44 -18.37 -6.21
C ASP A 119 10.37 -19.07 -7.07
N PRO A 120 9.71 -20.12 -6.57
CA PRO A 120 8.66 -20.81 -7.31
C PRO A 120 7.51 -19.91 -7.77
N SER A 121 7.16 -18.90 -6.98
CA SER A 121 6.10 -17.93 -7.31
C SER A 121 6.47 -17.07 -8.52
N VAL A 122 7.76 -16.71 -8.65
CA VAL A 122 8.30 -15.98 -9.79
C VAL A 122 8.35 -16.89 -11.03
N SER A 123 8.82 -18.12 -10.87
CA SER A 123 8.90 -19.10 -11.96
C SER A 123 7.54 -19.53 -12.51
N SER A 124 6.46 -19.38 -11.74
CA SER A 124 5.08 -19.63 -12.18
C SER A 124 4.55 -18.62 -13.22
N LYS A 125 5.38 -17.67 -13.65
CA LYS A 125 5.07 -16.59 -14.61
C LYS A 125 3.96 -15.65 -14.14
N ASN A 126 3.82 -15.44 -12.82
CA ASN A 126 2.97 -14.37 -12.34
C ASN A 126 3.60 -13.02 -12.74
N PRO A 127 2.93 -12.21 -13.58
CA PRO A 127 3.51 -10.98 -14.10
C PRO A 127 3.75 -9.90 -13.02
N PHE A 128 3.22 -10.08 -11.81
CA PHE A 128 3.35 -9.11 -10.73
C PHE A 128 4.38 -9.51 -9.67
N LEU A 129 5.05 -10.65 -9.84
CA LEU A 129 6.08 -11.13 -8.93
C LEU A 129 7.43 -11.13 -9.63
N GLY A 130 8.48 -10.84 -8.89
CA GLY A 130 9.84 -10.78 -9.41
C GLY A 130 10.71 -9.78 -8.68
N ARG A 131 11.94 -9.60 -9.17
CA ARG A 131 12.86 -8.64 -8.57
C ARG A 131 12.39 -7.20 -8.72
N ASN A 132 12.62 -6.43 -7.68
CA ASN A 132 12.47 -4.99 -7.72
C ASN A 132 13.66 -4.33 -8.45
N GLN A 133 13.43 -3.18 -9.05
CA GLN A 133 14.48 -2.40 -9.74
C GLN A 133 15.13 -1.37 -8.78
N TRP A 134 15.72 -1.86 -7.68
CA TRP A 134 16.43 -0.98 -6.76
C TRP A 134 17.67 -0.39 -7.43
N PRO A 135 17.86 0.96 -7.36
CA PRO A 135 19.08 1.57 -7.88
C PRO A 135 20.29 1.22 -7.02
N GLY A 136 21.29 0.56 -7.60
CA GLY A 136 22.51 0.19 -6.86
C GLY A 136 23.32 1.40 -6.35
N GLU A 137 23.18 2.54 -7.01
CA GLU A 137 23.83 3.81 -6.66
C GLU A 137 23.08 4.59 -5.56
N MET A 138 21.90 4.11 -5.14
CA MET A 138 21.05 4.74 -4.14
C MET A 138 20.39 3.68 -3.26
N PRO A 139 21.16 2.89 -2.49
CA PRO A 139 20.59 1.84 -1.62
C PRO A 139 19.64 2.39 -0.56
N GLU A 140 19.81 3.65 -0.16
CA GLU A 140 18.94 4.34 0.79
C GLU A 140 17.48 4.43 0.32
N LEU A 141 17.19 4.27 -0.97
CA LEU A 141 15.80 4.18 -1.44
C LEU A 141 15.14 2.92 -0.88
N LYS A 142 15.76 1.75 -1.10
CA LYS A 142 15.25 0.48 -0.57
C LYS A 142 15.19 0.51 0.95
N ASP A 143 16.29 0.92 1.57
CA ASP A 143 16.43 0.93 3.03
C ASP A 143 15.39 1.83 3.73
N GLY A 144 14.95 2.89 3.05
CA GLY A 144 13.92 3.78 3.56
C GLY A 144 12.50 3.28 3.30
N VAL A 145 12.17 2.87 2.06
CA VAL A 145 10.76 2.57 1.71
C VAL A 145 10.35 1.13 1.99
N TYR A 146 11.27 0.17 1.97
CA TYR A 146 10.92 -1.24 2.11
C TYR A 146 10.48 -1.63 3.54
N PRO A 147 11.10 -1.14 4.61
CA PRO A 147 10.59 -1.36 5.98
C PRO A 147 9.19 -0.79 6.22
N PHE A 148 8.85 0.33 5.57
CA PHE A 148 7.50 0.87 5.58
C PHE A 148 6.50 -0.08 4.90
N PHE A 149 6.87 -0.62 3.74
CA PHE A 149 6.07 -1.60 3.00
C PHE A 149 5.84 -2.87 3.82
N GLU A 150 6.88 -3.45 4.43
CA GLU A 150 6.76 -4.64 5.27
C GLU A 150 5.87 -4.38 6.49
N SER A 151 6.01 -3.22 7.12
CA SER A 151 5.16 -2.80 8.25
C SER A 151 3.70 -2.62 7.81
N GLY A 152 3.49 -2.07 6.61
CA GLY A 152 2.18 -1.96 5.97
C GLY A 152 1.53 -3.32 5.71
N LEU A 153 2.30 -4.31 5.25
CA LEU A 153 1.81 -5.68 5.06
C LEU A 153 1.36 -6.32 6.38
N LYS A 154 2.12 -6.13 7.47
CA LYS A 154 1.73 -6.62 8.79
C LYS A 154 0.43 -5.98 9.25
N CYS A 155 0.32 -4.65 9.15
CA CYS A 155 -0.90 -3.92 9.46
C CYS A 155 -2.08 -4.40 8.60
N GLY A 156 -1.87 -4.61 7.31
CA GLY A 156 -2.89 -5.14 6.39
C GLY A 156 -3.39 -6.52 6.80
N ARG A 157 -2.50 -7.41 7.23
CA ARG A 157 -2.89 -8.75 7.74
C ARG A 157 -3.74 -8.65 9.01
N ASP A 158 -3.37 -7.79 9.95
CA ASP A 158 -4.16 -7.56 11.17
C ASP A 158 -5.56 -7.05 10.83
N LEU A 159 -5.67 -6.14 9.85
CA LEU A 159 -6.95 -5.64 9.36
C LEU A 159 -7.77 -6.74 8.67
N MET A 160 -7.16 -7.59 7.84
CA MET A 160 -7.87 -8.71 7.19
C MET A 160 -8.46 -9.68 8.20
N ARG A 161 -7.74 -9.97 9.30
CA ARG A 161 -8.27 -10.77 10.41
C ARG A 161 -9.47 -10.09 11.07
N ALA A 162 -9.36 -8.79 11.34
CA ALA A 162 -10.46 -8.00 11.92
C ALA A 162 -11.68 -7.95 10.99
N PHE A 163 -11.49 -7.77 9.68
CA PHE A 163 -12.57 -7.83 8.70
C PHE A 163 -13.28 -9.18 8.70
N ALA A 164 -12.53 -10.29 8.72
CA ALA A 164 -13.13 -11.63 8.77
C ALA A 164 -14.04 -11.79 9.99
N ILE A 165 -13.56 -11.40 11.17
CA ILE A 165 -14.36 -11.44 12.41
C ILE A 165 -15.56 -10.51 12.34
N GLY A 166 -15.39 -9.29 11.83
CA GLY A 166 -16.50 -8.34 11.64
C GLY A 166 -17.56 -8.83 10.66
N MET A 167 -17.20 -9.70 9.72
CA MET A 167 -18.09 -10.38 8.78
C MET A 167 -18.65 -11.71 9.32
N GLU A 168 -18.29 -12.10 10.56
CA GLU A 168 -18.72 -13.34 11.20
C GLU A 168 -18.27 -14.61 10.47
N ILE A 169 -17.10 -14.55 9.80
CA ILE A 169 -16.43 -15.69 9.17
C ILE A 169 -15.14 -16.04 9.92
N PRO A 170 -14.53 -17.23 9.72
CA PRO A 170 -13.29 -17.61 10.40
C PRO A 170 -12.18 -16.56 10.22
N GLU A 171 -11.46 -16.27 11.30
CA GLU A 171 -10.43 -15.22 11.38
C GLU A 171 -9.39 -15.28 10.25
N GLU A 172 -9.00 -16.49 9.85
CA GLU A 172 -8.00 -16.74 8.83
C GLU A 172 -8.54 -16.75 7.38
N SER A 173 -9.84 -16.51 7.18
CA SER A 173 -10.50 -16.64 5.86
C SER A 173 -9.81 -15.86 4.74
N PHE A 174 -9.26 -14.69 5.05
CA PHE A 174 -8.53 -13.85 4.10
C PHE A 174 -7.01 -14.06 4.12
N THR A 175 -6.45 -14.64 5.19
CA THR A 175 -5.00 -14.68 5.38
C THR A 175 -4.36 -16.04 5.15
N LYS A 176 -5.11 -17.15 5.25
CA LYS A 176 -4.58 -18.52 5.14
C LYS A 176 -3.87 -18.83 3.82
N ASN A 177 -4.23 -18.15 2.73
CA ASN A 177 -3.66 -18.36 1.40
C ASN A 177 -2.84 -17.14 0.92
N SER A 178 -2.50 -16.20 1.81
CA SER A 178 -1.81 -14.96 1.46
C SER A 178 -0.44 -14.83 2.14
N ASN A 179 0.34 -15.93 2.12
CA ASN A 179 1.71 -15.89 2.64
C ASN A 179 2.61 -15.02 1.76
N GLU A 180 2.40 -15.06 0.46
CA GLU A 180 3.07 -14.23 -0.54
C GLU A 180 2.02 -13.44 -1.32
N PRO A 181 1.48 -12.35 -0.75
CA PRO A 181 0.45 -11.58 -1.40
C PRO A 181 1.01 -10.84 -2.62
N ILE A 182 0.20 -10.69 -3.66
CA ILE A 182 0.47 -9.71 -4.71
C ILE A 182 0.26 -8.32 -4.09
N ALA A 183 1.25 -7.86 -3.35
CA ALA A 183 1.24 -6.55 -2.71
C ALA A 183 2.20 -5.62 -3.43
N ARG A 184 1.83 -4.36 -3.52
CA ARG A 184 2.63 -3.33 -4.20
C ARG A 184 2.78 -2.12 -3.30
N GLY A 185 4.01 -1.64 -3.19
CA GLY A 185 4.34 -0.33 -2.66
C GLY A 185 4.52 0.66 -3.81
N SER A 186 4.18 1.90 -3.57
CA SER A 186 4.43 2.98 -4.52
C SER A 186 4.67 4.29 -3.78
N ILE A 187 5.74 4.98 -4.16
CA ILE A 187 5.92 6.40 -3.84
C ILE A 187 5.47 7.21 -5.04
N ILE A 188 4.80 8.32 -4.76
CA ILE A 188 4.20 9.17 -5.79
C ILE A 188 4.57 10.62 -5.54
N TYR A 189 4.98 11.32 -6.60
CA TYR A 189 5.27 12.73 -6.58
C TYR A 189 4.41 13.47 -7.61
N TYR A 190 3.72 14.49 -7.14
CA TYR A 190 2.99 15.44 -7.98
C TYR A 190 3.81 16.73 -8.07
N PRO A 191 4.51 16.97 -9.20
CA PRO A 191 5.28 18.19 -9.35
C PRO A 191 4.37 19.43 -9.40
N PRO A 192 4.86 20.60 -8.95
CA PRO A 192 4.15 21.85 -9.10
C PRO A 192 3.75 22.08 -10.56
N GLN A 193 2.52 22.49 -10.78
CA GLN A 193 2.05 22.84 -12.13
C GLN A 193 2.23 24.34 -12.34
N SER A 194 2.79 24.71 -13.50
CA SER A 194 2.75 26.11 -13.93
C SER A 194 1.30 26.48 -14.28
N THR A 195 0.78 27.48 -13.62
CA THR A 195 -0.50 28.13 -13.97
C THR A 195 -0.40 28.84 -15.30
#